data_359a2249ae1feb0a99c9d40209b53497
#
_entry.id   359a2249ae1feb0a99c9d40209b53497
#
_cell.length_a   1.000
_cell.length_b   1.000
_cell.length_c   1.000
_cell.angle_alpha   90.00
_cell.angle_beta   90.00
_cell.angle_gamma   90.00
#
_symmetry.space_group_name_H-M   'P 1'
#
loop_
_entity.id
_entity.type
_entity.pdbx_description
1 polymer ?
#
loop_
_entity_poly.entity_id
_entity_poly.type
_entity_poly.pdbx_seq_one_letter_code
_entity_poly.pdbx_strand_id
1 'polypeptide(L)'
;TKNILPDRDIDCVVYGCTSGTIAAGYNSIEQKIKVAKPMADVTTPSTAAIKALKKLNINKVCLFTPYSKKLNDEVLEYFKSEDFEITSNAYFDIEADYDIGKVDQNYLYDVLSKIDLNGAEALFVSCTALPILPIIDKLEKKLNTTVLSSNQVLIWDTLVKINKNNSVEGFGKLFQSN
;
A
#
# COMPACT_ATOMS: atom_id res chain seq x y z
N THR A 1 17.44 -8.24 -9.23
CA THR A 1 17.98 -6.86 -9.06
C THR A 1 19.30 -6.69 -9.81
N LYS A 2 20.25 -7.66 -9.81
CA LYS A 2 21.54 -7.55 -10.50
C LYS A 2 21.42 -7.17 -11.99
N ASN A 3 20.40 -7.69 -12.67
CA ASN A 3 20.18 -7.46 -14.10
C ASN A 3 19.38 -6.19 -14.42
N ILE A 4 18.94 -5.46 -13.40
CA ILE A 4 18.26 -4.16 -13.59
C ILE A 4 19.32 -3.07 -13.63
N LEU A 5 19.48 -2.42 -14.80
CA LEU A 5 20.50 -1.42 -15.06
C LEU A 5 21.87 -1.85 -14.50
N PRO A 6 22.49 -2.91 -15.07
CA PRO A 6 23.79 -3.37 -14.61
C PRO A 6 24.80 -2.22 -14.70
N ASP A 7 25.74 -2.18 -13.74
CA ASP A 7 26.82 -1.18 -13.67
C ASP A 7 26.38 0.30 -13.56
N ARG A 8 25.12 0.52 -13.18
CA ARG A 8 24.60 1.88 -12.90
C ARG A 8 24.08 1.98 -11.48
N ASP A 9 24.28 3.13 -10.87
CA ASP A 9 23.63 3.49 -9.62
C ASP A 9 22.13 3.70 -9.82
N ILE A 10 21.37 3.32 -8.82
CA ILE A 10 19.91 3.47 -8.76
C ILE A 10 19.58 4.11 -7.43
N ASP A 11 18.83 5.19 -7.44
CA ASP A 11 18.48 5.91 -6.21
C ASP A 11 17.55 5.08 -5.30
N CYS A 12 16.58 4.38 -5.87
CA CYS A 12 15.63 3.58 -5.11
C CYS A 12 15.23 2.30 -5.86
N VAL A 13 15.16 1.19 -5.15
CA VAL A 13 14.58 -0.07 -5.63
C VAL A 13 13.25 -0.32 -4.93
N VAL A 14 12.24 -0.54 -5.74
CA VAL A 14 10.87 -0.79 -5.30
C VAL A 14 10.56 -2.29 -5.37
N TYR A 15 10.24 -2.90 -4.23
CA TYR A 15 9.72 -4.27 -4.18
C TYR A 15 8.20 -4.23 -4.11
N GLY A 16 7.53 -4.45 -5.24
CA GLY A 16 6.11 -4.18 -5.44
C GLY A 16 5.16 -5.29 -4.96
N CYS A 17 5.42 -5.96 -3.83
CA CYS A 17 4.52 -6.99 -3.31
C CYS A 17 4.21 -6.78 -1.82
N THR A 18 2.94 -6.53 -1.50
CA THR A 18 2.48 -6.26 -0.12
C THR A 18 2.57 -7.51 0.73
N SER A 19 1.91 -8.58 0.34
CA SER A 19 1.91 -9.86 1.07
C SER A 19 3.30 -10.50 1.11
N GLY A 20 4.05 -10.41 0.01
CA GLY A 20 5.43 -10.89 -0.03
C GLY A 20 6.36 -10.15 0.93
N THR A 21 6.11 -8.86 1.18
CA THR A 21 6.87 -8.10 2.20
C THR A 21 6.56 -8.59 3.61
N ILE A 22 5.29 -8.83 3.91
CA ILE A 22 4.84 -9.32 5.22
C ILE A 22 5.43 -10.71 5.49
N ALA A 23 5.33 -11.62 4.51
CA ALA A 23 5.82 -12.99 4.63
C ALA A 23 7.35 -13.10 4.74
N ALA A 24 8.11 -12.34 3.96
CA ALA A 24 9.57 -12.41 3.93
C ALA A 24 10.27 -11.50 4.96
N GLY A 25 9.57 -10.48 5.44
CA GLY A 25 10.11 -9.40 6.26
C GLY A 25 10.92 -8.38 5.45
N TYR A 26 10.72 -7.09 5.75
CA TYR A 26 11.40 -5.99 5.06
C TYR A 26 12.93 -6.13 5.07
N ASN A 27 13.52 -6.43 6.24
CA ASN A 27 14.98 -6.53 6.40
C ASN A 27 15.60 -7.59 5.47
N SER A 28 14.92 -8.73 5.29
CA SER A 28 15.39 -9.79 4.39
C SER A 28 15.39 -9.34 2.93
N ILE A 29 14.35 -8.60 2.53
CA ILE A 29 14.22 -8.05 1.17
C ILE A 29 15.29 -6.98 0.94
N GLU A 30 15.44 -6.05 1.87
CA GLU A 30 16.44 -4.97 1.80
C GLU A 30 17.86 -5.53 1.68
N GLN A 31 18.25 -6.47 2.54
CA GLN A 31 19.57 -7.10 2.48
C GLN A 31 19.86 -7.72 1.11
N LYS A 32 18.90 -8.46 0.54
CA LYS A 32 19.04 -9.07 -0.79
C LYS A 32 19.16 -8.03 -1.91
N ILE A 33 18.49 -6.91 -1.78
CA ILE A 33 18.58 -5.79 -2.74
C ILE A 33 19.94 -5.10 -2.61
N LYS A 34 20.36 -4.80 -1.39
CA LYS A 34 21.62 -4.14 -1.10
C LYS A 34 22.86 -4.93 -1.56
N VAL A 35 22.80 -6.26 -1.59
CA VAL A 35 23.87 -7.08 -2.22
C VAL A 35 24.08 -6.75 -3.69
N ALA A 36 23.01 -6.37 -4.40
CA ALA A 36 23.09 -6.07 -5.84
C ALA A 36 23.17 -4.56 -6.14
N LYS A 37 22.64 -3.72 -5.26
CA LYS A 37 22.57 -2.26 -5.38
C LYS A 37 22.81 -1.64 -4.00
N PRO A 38 24.08 -1.57 -3.53
CA PRO A 38 24.41 -1.18 -2.15
C PRO A 38 23.93 0.23 -1.76
N MET A 39 23.96 1.17 -2.71
CA MET A 39 23.62 2.57 -2.48
C MET A 39 22.14 2.87 -2.64
N ALA A 40 21.36 1.97 -3.26
CA ALA A 40 19.94 2.22 -3.53
C ALA A 40 19.13 2.19 -2.24
N ASP A 41 18.23 3.16 -2.06
CA ASP A 41 17.16 3.02 -1.10
C ASP A 41 16.22 1.87 -1.45
N VAL A 42 15.52 1.33 -0.45
CA VAL A 42 14.56 0.24 -0.66
C VAL A 42 13.21 0.65 -0.10
N THR A 43 12.15 0.42 -0.85
CA THR A 43 10.78 0.61 -0.37
C THR A 43 9.90 -0.58 -0.73
N THR A 44 8.90 -0.82 0.10
CA THR A 44 7.90 -1.88 -0.06
C THR A 44 6.51 -1.35 0.30
N PRO A 45 5.41 -1.91 -0.25
CA PRO A 45 4.07 -1.39 0.01
C PRO A 45 3.70 -1.40 1.49
N SER A 46 4.06 -2.47 2.22
CA SER A 46 3.70 -2.63 3.63
C SER A 46 4.40 -1.60 4.51
N THR A 47 5.73 -1.43 4.35
CA THR A 47 6.48 -0.43 5.13
C THR A 47 6.13 1.00 4.74
N ALA A 48 5.84 1.25 3.47
CA ALA A 48 5.37 2.54 2.99
C ALA A 48 3.99 2.89 3.56
N ALA A 49 3.07 1.90 3.70
CA ALA A 49 1.77 2.09 4.33
C ALA A 49 1.90 2.56 5.78
N ILE A 50 2.74 1.89 6.56
CA ILE A 50 3.01 2.27 7.96
C ILE A 50 3.54 3.71 8.06
N LYS A 51 4.50 4.07 7.20
CA LYS A 51 5.04 5.45 7.15
C LYS A 51 3.99 6.48 6.76
N ALA A 52 3.17 6.17 5.77
CA ALA A 52 2.11 7.08 5.31
C ALA A 52 1.06 7.32 6.40
N LEU A 53 0.61 6.26 7.09
CA LEU A 53 -0.32 6.37 8.21
C LEU A 53 0.26 7.20 9.35
N LYS A 54 1.51 6.94 9.74
CA LYS A 54 2.22 7.73 10.78
C LYS A 54 2.38 9.20 10.36
N LYS A 55 2.73 9.48 9.08
CA LYS A 55 2.84 10.84 8.54
C LYS A 55 1.52 11.61 8.61
N LEU A 56 0.40 10.92 8.41
CA LEU A 56 -0.95 11.50 8.46
C LEU A 56 -1.56 11.51 9.88
N ASN A 57 -0.82 11.05 10.91
CA ASN A 57 -1.28 10.91 12.29
C ASN A 57 -2.55 10.03 12.41
N ILE A 58 -2.64 8.97 11.62
CA ILE A 58 -3.74 8.02 11.61
C ILE A 58 -3.37 6.84 12.49
N ASN A 59 -4.27 6.45 13.41
CA ASN A 59 -4.11 5.30 14.28
C ASN A 59 -5.20 4.23 14.08
N LYS A 60 -6.39 4.63 13.59
CA LYS A 60 -7.54 3.75 13.37
C LYS A 60 -7.73 3.47 11.90
N VAL A 61 -7.65 2.21 11.51
CA VAL A 61 -7.63 1.80 10.11
C VAL A 61 -8.71 0.75 9.82
N CYS A 62 -9.50 0.99 8.78
CA CYS A 62 -10.26 -0.04 8.10
C CYS A 62 -9.37 -0.69 7.05
N LEU A 63 -9.25 -2.02 7.06
CA LEU A 63 -8.44 -2.75 6.08
C LEU A 63 -9.32 -3.44 5.05
N PHE A 64 -8.95 -3.28 3.78
CA PHE A 64 -9.51 -4.04 2.69
C PHE A 64 -8.40 -4.80 1.95
N THR A 65 -8.61 -6.08 1.71
CA THR A 65 -7.68 -6.91 0.93
C THR A 65 -8.41 -7.72 -0.14
N PRO A 66 -7.79 -8.06 -1.27
CA PRO A 66 -8.38 -9.02 -2.22
C PRO A 66 -8.11 -10.48 -1.86
N TYR A 67 -7.26 -10.74 -0.88
CA TYR A 67 -6.66 -12.03 -0.59
C TYR A 67 -7.62 -13.04 0.01
N SER A 68 -7.16 -14.32 0.06
CA SER A 68 -7.81 -15.37 0.86
C SER A 68 -7.87 -14.97 2.34
N LYS A 69 -8.82 -15.57 3.07
CA LYS A 69 -9.00 -15.30 4.50
C LYS A 69 -7.68 -15.42 5.28
N LYS A 70 -6.91 -16.48 5.03
CA LYS A 70 -5.63 -16.69 5.71
C LYS A 70 -4.67 -15.54 5.50
N LEU A 71 -4.47 -15.11 4.27
CA LEU A 71 -3.54 -14.02 3.94
C LEU A 71 -4.09 -12.66 4.42
N ASN A 72 -5.41 -12.47 4.39
CA ASN A 72 -6.04 -11.30 5.01
C ASN A 72 -5.70 -11.21 6.50
N ASP A 73 -5.85 -12.31 7.23
CA ASP A 73 -5.54 -12.36 8.66
C ASP A 73 -4.05 -12.03 8.94
N GLU A 74 -3.13 -12.50 8.10
CA GLU A 74 -1.70 -12.14 8.19
C GLU A 74 -1.46 -10.63 7.99
N VAL A 75 -2.19 -9.99 7.06
CA VAL A 75 -2.14 -8.54 6.86
C VAL A 75 -2.68 -7.80 8.10
N LEU A 76 -3.79 -8.24 8.66
CA LEU A 76 -4.36 -7.65 9.87
C LEU A 76 -3.35 -7.69 11.04
N GLU A 77 -2.74 -8.85 11.28
CA GLU A 77 -1.76 -9.01 12.35
C GLU A 77 -0.51 -8.15 12.13
N TYR A 78 -0.07 -7.98 10.88
CA TYR A 78 1.03 -7.08 10.55
C TYR A 78 0.72 -5.63 10.97
N PHE A 79 -0.45 -5.09 10.62
CA PHE A 79 -0.82 -3.73 11.02
C PHE A 79 -1.00 -3.59 12.54
N LYS A 80 -1.56 -4.59 13.21
CA LYS A 80 -1.65 -4.60 14.68
C LYS A 80 -0.27 -4.64 15.34
N SER A 81 0.69 -5.38 14.79
CA SER A 81 2.06 -5.44 15.31
C SER A 81 2.83 -4.12 15.14
N GLU A 82 2.34 -3.22 14.29
CA GLU A 82 2.84 -1.86 14.08
C GLU A 82 2.05 -0.79 14.88
N ASP A 83 1.27 -1.23 15.88
CA ASP A 83 0.49 -0.42 16.81
C ASP A 83 -0.73 0.31 16.20
N PHE A 84 -1.32 -0.22 15.10
CA PHE A 84 -2.57 0.30 14.54
C PHE A 84 -3.79 -0.43 15.08
N GLU A 85 -4.83 0.34 15.44
CA GLU A 85 -6.16 -0.19 15.76
C GLU A 85 -6.91 -0.53 14.45
N ILE A 86 -7.23 -1.81 14.25
CA ILE A 86 -8.05 -2.23 13.12
C ILE A 86 -9.51 -2.21 13.54
N THR A 87 -10.25 -1.22 13.08
CA THR A 87 -11.66 -1.00 13.46
C THR A 87 -12.62 -1.90 12.70
N SER A 88 -12.30 -2.21 11.46
CA SER A 88 -13.07 -3.11 10.60
C SER A 88 -12.18 -3.66 9.47
N ASN A 89 -12.61 -4.77 8.87
CA ASN A 89 -11.96 -5.31 7.68
C ASN A 89 -12.96 -5.99 6.75
N ALA A 90 -12.58 -6.05 5.47
CA ALA A 90 -13.27 -6.83 4.45
C ALA A 90 -12.26 -7.40 3.45
N TYR A 91 -12.63 -8.49 2.78
CA TYR A 91 -11.76 -9.14 1.79
C TYR A 91 -12.57 -9.82 0.69
N PHE A 92 -11.94 -10.05 -0.47
CA PHE A 92 -12.58 -10.68 -1.62
C PHE A 92 -12.45 -12.20 -1.69
N ASP A 93 -11.50 -12.78 -0.97
CA ASP A 93 -11.19 -14.23 -1.00
C ASP A 93 -10.70 -14.72 -2.38
N ILE A 94 -9.85 -13.94 -3.06
CA ILE A 94 -9.23 -14.28 -4.34
C ILE A 94 -7.83 -14.86 -4.07
N GLU A 95 -7.55 -16.05 -4.64
CA GLU A 95 -6.27 -16.73 -4.43
C GLU A 95 -5.18 -16.30 -5.42
N ALA A 96 -5.53 -16.08 -6.70
CA ALA A 96 -4.56 -15.83 -7.75
C ALA A 96 -4.39 -14.32 -8.04
N ASP A 97 -3.15 -13.82 -8.01
CA ASP A 97 -2.82 -12.44 -8.35
C ASP A 97 -3.34 -11.99 -9.72
N TYR A 98 -3.34 -12.90 -10.70
CA TYR A 98 -3.87 -12.66 -12.02
C TYR A 98 -5.36 -12.31 -12.01
N ASP A 99 -6.15 -12.94 -11.14
CA ASP A 99 -7.59 -12.68 -11.03
C ASP A 99 -7.86 -11.42 -10.20
N ILE A 100 -6.99 -11.08 -9.25
CA ILE A 100 -7.04 -9.79 -8.56
C ILE A 100 -6.90 -8.63 -9.55
N GLY A 101 -5.98 -8.75 -10.50
CA GLY A 101 -5.76 -7.74 -11.54
C GLY A 101 -6.94 -7.55 -12.52
N LYS A 102 -7.87 -8.51 -12.57
CA LYS A 102 -9.08 -8.45 -13.40
C LYS A 102 -10.29 -7.85 -12.70
N VAL A 103 -10.19 -7.53 -11.41
CA VAL A 103 -11.29 -6.89 -10.69
C VAL A 103 -11.68 -5.59 -11.41
N ASP A 104 -12.95 -5.50 -11.82
CA ASP A 104 -13.46 -4.32 -12.49
C ASP A 104 -13.40 -3.10 -11.55
N GLN A 105 -12.93 -1.97 -12.07
CA GLN A 105 -12.71 -0.76 -11.29
C GLN A 105 -14.01 -0.16 -10.76
N ASN A 106 -15.12 -0.22 -11.52
CA ASN A 106 -16.41 0.28 -11.07
C ASN A 106 -16.98 -0.62 -9.98
N TYR A 107 -16.85 -1.94 -10.14
CA TYR A 107 -17.22 -2.89 -9.10
C TYR A 107 -16.43 -2.66 -7.81
N LEU A 108 -15.11 -2.47 -7.91
CA LEU A 108 -14.26 -2.14 -6.76
C LEU A 108 -14.72 -0.84 -6.06
N TYR A 109 -15.04 0.20 -6.84
CA TYR A 109 -15.59 1.44 -6.31
C TYR A 109 -16.92 1.20 -5.61
N ASP A 110 -17.84 0.46 -6.21
CA ASP A 110 -19.16 0.19 -5.64
C ASP A 110 -19.09 -0.58 -4.31
N VAL A 111 -18.17 -1.53 -4.20
CA VAL A 111 -17.92 -2.26 -2.95
C VAL A 111 -17.30 -1.33 -1.90
N LEU A 112 -16.20 -0.66 -2.22
CA LEU A 112 -15.46 0.16 -1.27
C LEU A 112 -16.26 1.40 -0.82
N SER A 113 -17.11 1.95 -1.69
CA SER A 113 -17.96 3.11 -1.34
C SER A 113 -19.04 2.81 -0.30
N LYS A 114 -19.27 1.53 0.01
CA LYS A 114 -20.25 1.04 0.99
C LYS A 114 -19.62 0.33 2.17
N ILE A 115 -18.27 0.33 2.24
CA ILE A 115 -17.56 -0.36 3.32
C ILE A 115 -17.88 0.28 4.67
N ASP A 116 -18.10 -0.54 5.67
CA ASP A 116 -18.27 -0.06 7.05
C ASP A 116 -16.89 0.30 7.63
N LEU A 117 -16.66 1.57 7.84
CA LEU A 117 -15.42 2.09 8.42
C LEU A 117 -15.32 1.87 9.93
N ASN A 118 -16.46 1.72 10.62
CA ASN A 118 -16.54 1.55 12.08
C ASN A 118 -15.64 2.54 12.85
N GLY A 119 -15.68 3.80 12.47
CA GLY A 119 -14.88 4.86 13.11
C GLY A 119 -13.40 4.92 12.68
N ALA A 120 -13.00 4.24 11.61
CA ALA A 120 -11.66 4.36 11.04
C ALA A 120 -11.36 5.79 10.56
N GLU A 121 -10.13 6.21 10.75
CA GLU A 121 -9.57 7.48 10.26
C GLU A 121 -9.06 7.35 8.82
N ALA A 122 -8.77 6.11 8.39
CA ALA A 122 -8.43 5.78 7.02
C ALA A 122 -8.95 4.41 6.60
N LEU A 123 -9.22 4.27 5.29
CA LEU A 123 -9.34 3.01 4.60
C LEU A 123 -8.00 2.69 3.91
N PHE A 124 -7.37 1.56 4.26
CA PHE A 124 -6.21 1.06 3.54
C PHE A 124 -6.62 -0.11 2.64
N VAL A 125 -6.40 0.05 1.32
CA VAL A 125 -6.68 -0.96 0.30
C VAL A 125 -5.37 -1.66 -0.08
N SER A 126 -5.22 -2.89 0.37
CA SER A 126 -4.02 -3.71 0.16
C SER A 126 -3.98 -4.32 -1.24
N CYS A 127 -2.81 -4.72 -1.68
CA CYS A 127 -2.46 -5.33 -2.96
C CYS A 127 -2.15 -4.33 -4.09
N THR A 128 -0.98 -4.53 -4.70
CA THR A 128 -0.53 -3.71 -5.85
C THR A 128 -1.20 -4.11 -7.17
N ALA A 129 -1.86 -5.28 -7.23
CA ALA A 129 -2.58 -5.72 -8.41
C ALA A 129 -3.97 -5.07 -8.56
N LEU A 130 -4.58 -4.54 -7.48
CA LEU A 130 -5.89 -3.91 -7.56
C LEU A 130 -5.85 -2.58 -8.33
N PRO A 131 -6.81 -2.35 -9.25
CA PRO A 131 -6.90 -1.12 -10.07
C PRO A 131 -7.52 0.06 -9.31
N ILE A 132 -6.99 0.38 -8.12
CA ILE A 132 -7.57 1.34 -7.17
C ILE A 132 -7.18 2.79 -7.45
N LEU A 133 -5.97 3.06 -8.00
CA LEU A 133 -5.42 4.42 -8.09
C LEU A 133 -6.38 5.46 -8.71
N PRO A 134 -7.05 5.19 -9.82
CA PRO A 134 -7.92 6.20 -10.46
C PRO A 134 -9.19 6.54 -9.68
N ILE A 135 -9.55 5.76 -8.64
CA ILE A 135 -10.76 5.97 -7.86
C ILE A 135 -10.51 6.49 -6.45
N ILE A 136 -9.26 6.67 -6.03
CA ILE A 136 -8.91 7.11 -4.67
C ILE A 136 -9.60 8.42 -4.31
N ASP A 137 -9.44 9.47 -5.11
CA ASP A 137 -10.06 10.78 -4.86
C ASP A 137 -11.60 10.70 -4.76
N LYS A 138 -12.20 9.88 -5.62
CA LYS A 138 -13.65 9.68 -5.63
C LYS A 138 -14.11 8.95 -4.37
N LEU A 139 -13.33 7.98 -3.89
CA LEU A 139 -13.59 7.26 -2.65
C LEU A 139 -13.42 8.17 -1.42
N GLU A 140 -12.36 8.97 -1.36
CA GLU A 140 -12.16 9.92 -0.26
C GLU A 140 -13.31 10.90 -0.11
N LYS A 141 -13.80 11.43 -1.24
CA LYS A 141 -14.98 12.30 -1.26
C LYS A 141 -16.24 11.57 -0.81
N LYS A 142 -16.44 10.33 -1.26
CA LYS A 142 -17.64 9.53 -0.94
C LYS A 142 -17.67 9.11 0.51
N LEU A 143 -16.54 8.67 1.05
CA LEU A 143 -16.41 8.14 2.42
C LEU A 143 -16.14 9.25 3.46
N ASN A 144 -15.79 10.45 3.01
CA ASN A 144 -15.30 11.55 3.84
C ASN A 144 -14.14 11.10 4.77
N THR A 145 -13.27 10.24 4.25
CA THR A 145 -12.19 9.59 4.99
C THR A 145 -10.95 9.49 4.10
N THR A 146 -9.76 9.47 4.67
CA THR A 146 -8.53 9.22 3.93
C THR A 146 -8.54 7.82 3.34
N VAL A 147 -8.20 7.69 2.06
CA VAL A 147 -8.06 6.40 1.38
C VAL A 147 -6.62 6.22 0.93
N LEU A 148 -5.99 5.15 1.41
CA LEU A 148 -4.64 4.76 1.04
C LEU A 148 -4.66 3.43 0.28
N SER A 149 -3.71 3.25 -0.61
CA SER A 149 -3.54 1.97 -1.32
C SER A 149 -2.07 1.57 -1.41
N SER A 150 -1.82 0.27 -1.57
CA SER A 150 -0.47 -0.28 -1.72
C SER A 150 0.34 0.43 -2.80
N ASN A 151 -0.24 0.67 -3.98
CA ASN A 151 0.43 1.38 -5.07
C ASN A 151 0.71 2.84 -4.74
N GLN A 152 -0.27 3.54 -4.16
CA GLN A 152 -0.15 4.95 -3.81
C GLN A 152 0.96 5.18 -2.78
N VAL A 153 0.95 4.44 -1.66
CA VAL A 153 1.96 4.60 -0.60
C VAL A 153 3.36 4.22 -1.07
N LEU A 154 3.46 3.21 -1.95
CA LEU A 154 4.72 2.77 -2.54
C LEU A 154 5.34 3.86 -3.42
N ILE A 155 4.55 4.49 -4.29
CA ILE A 155 5.00 5.62 -5.13
C ILE A 155 5.36 6.81 -4.24
N TRP A 156 4.52 7.14 -3.25
CA TRP A 156 4.78 8.23 -2.32
C TRP A 156 6.12 8.05 -1.55
N ASP A 157 6.37 6.88 -0.92
CA ASP A 157 7.62 6.61 -0.19
C ASP A 157 8.83 6.63 -1.13
N THR A 158 8.66 6.19 -2.38
CA THR A 158 9.70 6.28 -3.40
C THR A 158 10.07 7.74 -3.67
N LEU A 159 9.07 8.59 -3.91
CA LEU A 159 9.29 10.02 -4.19
C LEU A 159 9.94 10.74 -3.01
N VAL A 160 9.52 10.41 -1.77
CA VAL A 160 10.15 10.93 -0.55
C VAL A 160 11.63 10.56 -0.49
N LYS A 161 11.96 9.28 -0.75
CA LYS A 161 13.34 8.78 -0.71
C LYS A 161 14.28 9.43 -1.72
N ILE A 162 13.76 9.73 -2.91
CA ILE A 162 14.55 10.40 -3.96
C ILE A 162 14.42 11.93 -3.92
N ASN A 163 13.87 12.49 -2.83
CA ASN A 163 13.65 13.95 -2.67
C ASN A 163 12.86 14.61 -3.81
N LYS A 164 11.81 13.92 -4.29
CA LYS A 164 10.90 14.36 -5.36
C LYS A 164 9.43 14.39 -4.90
N ASN A 165 9.19 14.67 -3.63
CA ASN A 165 7.86 14.63 -2.99
C ASN A 165 7.01 15.87 -3.31
N ASN A 166 6.84 16.18 -4.57
CA ASN A 166 5.93 17.22 -5.03
C ASN A 166 4.47 16.80 -4.84
N SER A 167 3.58 17.78 -4.61
CA SER A 167 2.14 17.53 -4.64
C SER A 167 1.69 16.99 -5.98
N VAL A 168 0.85 15.95 -5.98
CA VAL A 168 0.26 15.35 -7.17
C VAL A 168 -1.25 15.30 -7.00
N GLU A 169 -1.98 16.02 -7.85
CA GLU A 169 -3.43 16.04 -7.82
C GLU A 169 -4.05 14.74 -8.38
N GLY A 170 -5.22 14.38 -7.89
CA GLY A 170 -6.00 13.24 -8.40
C GLY A 170 -5.67 11.90 -7.75
N PHE A 171 -4.73 11.86 -6.78
CA PHE A 171 -4.29 10.62 -6.12
C PHE A 171 -4.45 10.64 -4.60
N GLY A 172 -5.43 11.41 -4.09
CA GLY A 172 -5.80 11.43 -2.68
C GLY A 172 -4.95 12.35 -1.80
N LYS A 173 -5.38 12.46 -0.55
CA LYS A 173 -4.81 13.38 0.46
C LYS A 173 -3.32 13.15 0.73
N LEU A 174 -2.84 11.89 0.61
CA LEU A 174 -1.44 11.56 0.86
C LEU A 174 -0.48 12.38 -0.01
N PHE A 175 -0.81 12.58 -1.29
CA PHE A 175 0.00 13.38 -2.22
C PHE A 175 -0.21 14.89 -2.10
N GLN A 176 -1.14 15.34 -1.28
CA GLN A 176 -1.39 16.76 -1.02
C GLN A 176 -0.74 17.22 0.30
N SER A 177 -0.40 16.29 1.20
CA SER A 177 0.23 16.55 2.50
C SER A 177 1.77 16.54 2.36
N ASN A 178 2.35 17.69 2.07
CA ASN A 178 3.80 17.89 2.06
C ASN A 178 4.34 18.24 3.45
#